data_34a7aa3f9df6cc180d312bc7d5265897
#
_entry.id   34a7aa3f9df6cc180d312bc7d5265897
#
_cell.length_a   1.000
_cell.length_b   1.000
_cell.length_c   1.000
_cell.angle_alpha   90.00
_cell.angle_beta   90.00
_cell.angle_gamma   90.00
#
_symmetry.space_group_name_H-M   'P 1'
#
loop_
_entity.id
_entity.type
_entity.pdbx_description
1 polymer ?
#
loop_
_entity_poly.entity_id
_entity_poly.type
_entity_poly.pdbx_seq_one_letter_code
_entity_poly.pdbx_strand_id
1 'polypeptide(L)'
;MNARYWQRGETLDYTTTEAVTNGQVVNLGNRIGVAGNDIAENATGALHVTGVYIMKKKASEKITMGTPVYYDATKDEITATEKGNVPAGYAAATAEASDATVLVNIGDPDGAPAVHNSLAMKGEDGKVYDITVASGGALKATGRT
;
A
#
# COMPACT_ATOMS: atom_id res chain seq x y z
N MET A 1 8.50 4.87 28.25
CA MET A 1 8.80 5.93 27.24
C MET A 1 7.59 6.84 27.18
N ASN A 2 7.79 8.15 27.18
CA ASN A 2 6.70 9.11 27.06
C ASN A 2 6.64 9.59 25.61
N ALA A 3 5.43 9.57 25.00
CA ALA A 3 5.21 10.14 23.68
C ALA A 3 5.21 11.67 23.76
N ARG A 4 5.80 12.31 22.74
CA ARG A 4 5.76 13.75 22.52
C ARG A 4 5.20 14.02 21.13
N TYR A 5 4.27 14.97 21.05
CA TYR A 5 3.76 15.42 19.75
C TYR A 5 4.90 15.93 18.86
N TRP A 6 4.94 15.50 17.61
CA TRP A 6 5.93 15.91 16.62
C TRP A 6 5.32 16.77 15.52
N GLN A 7 4.40 16.19 14.72
CA GLN A 7 3.77 16.87 13.59
C GLN A 7 2.41 16.25 13.26
N ARG A 8 1.65 16.89 12.37
CA ARG A 8 0.47 16.28 11.76
C ARG A 8 0.87 15.12 10.86
N GLY A 9 0.10 14.02 10.86
CA GLY A 9 0.41 12.81 10.11
C GLY A 9 -0.02 12.83 8.64
N GLU A 10 -0.53 13.94 8.12
CA GLU A 10 -0.94 14.08 6.71
C GLU A 10 0.27 14.23 5.76
N THR A 11 1.29 14.89 6.24
CA THR A 11 2.57 15.09 5.55
C THR A 11 3.68 14.76 6.52
N LEU A 12 4.64 13.97 6.08
CA LEU A 12 5.77 13.53 6.88
C LEU A 12 7.08 14.13 6.34
N ASP A 13 8.02 14.38 7.24
CA ASP A 13 9.41 14.64 6.87
C ASP A 13 10.01 13.33 6.36
N TYR A 14 10.45 13.33 5.10
CA TYR A 14 11.02 12.16 4.42
C TYR A 14 12.42 12.47 3.92
N THR A 15 13.38 11.69 4.39
CA THR A 15 14.77 11.73 3.90
C THR A 15 14.97 10.62 2.89
N THR A 16 15.32 10.99 1.67
CA THR A 16 15.53 10.05 0.57
C THR A 16 17.00 9.72 0.38
N THR A 17 17.30 8.54 -0.18
CA THR A 17 18.65 8.13 -0.62
C THR A 17 18.91 8.42 -2.09
N GLU A 18 17.88 8.78 -2.84
CA GLU A 18 17.94 9.11 -4.26
C GLU A 18 17.11 10.37 -4.51
N ALA A 19 17.42 11.13 -5.57
CA ALA A 19 16.63 12.32 -5.90
C ALA A 19 15.18 11.92 -6.23
N VAL A 20 14.21 12.63 -5.64
CA VAL A 20 12.77 12.42 -5.84
C VAL A 20 12.17 13.71 -6.36
N THR A 21 11.34 13.64 -7.40
CA THR A 21 10.65 14.80 -7.96
C THR A 21 9.27 15.03 -7.34
N ASN A 22 8.80 16.27 -7.34
CA ASN A 22 7.46 16.63 -6.90
C ASN A 22 6.39 15.77 -7.62
N GLY A 23 5.46 15.20 -6.86
CA GLY A 23 4.42 14.32 -7.38
C GLY A 23 4.84 12.86 -7.61
N GLN A 24 6.10 12.53 -7.42
CA GLN A 24 6.57 11.14 -7.55
C GLN A 24 5.99 10.27 -6.42
N VAL A 25 5.56 9.06 -6.80
CA VAL A 25 5.11 8.04 -5.84
C VAL A 25 6.33 7.41 -5.17
N VAL A 26 6.33 7.42 -3.84
CA VAL A 26 7.37 6.81 -3.01
C VAL A 26 6.84 5.53 -2.36
N ASN A 27 7.54 4.43 -2.57
CA ASN A 27 7.24 3.15 -1.95
C ASN A 27 7.83 3.09 -0.54
N LEU A 28 6.98 2.99 0.48
CA LEU A 28 7.36 2.86 1.90
C LEU A 28 7.32 1.40 2.40
N GLY A 29 7.19 0.43 1.48
CA GLY A 29 7.12 -1.01 1.78
C GLY A 29 5.69 -1.51 1.94
N ASN A 30 4.95 -1.05 2.92
CA ASN A 30 3.56 -1.46 3.21
C ASN A 30 2.51 -0.37 2.91
N ARG A 31 2.91 0.73 2.34
CA ARG A 31 2.09 1.85 1.84
C ARG A 31 2.89 2.70 0.88
N ILE A 32 2.21 3.62 0.23
CA ILE A 32 2.84 4.65 -0.60
C ILE A 32 2.71 6.03 0.03
N GLY A 33 3.56 6.95 -0.43
CA GLY A 33 3.41 8.38 -0.25
C GLY A 33 3.62 9.10 -1.58
N VAL A 34 3.31 10.39 -1.63
CA VAL A 34 3.53 11.25 -2.80
C VAL A 34 4.41 12.43 -2.40
N ALA A 35 5.51 12.63 -3.09
CA ALA A 35 6.42 13.75 -2.83
C ALA A 35 5.72 15.09 -3.06
N GLY A 36 5.77 15.97 -2.05
CA GLY A 36 5.16 17.30 -2.10
C GLY A 36 6.05 18.39 -2.70
N ASN A 37 7.33 18.06 -2.90
CA ASN A 37 8.34 18.94 -3.52
C ASN A 37 9.46 18.09 -4.11
N ASP A 38 10.34 18.70 -4.90
CA ASP A 38 11.58 18.06 -5.30
C ASP A 38 12.48 17.87 -4.07
N ILE A 39 13.02 16.66 -3.92
CA ILE A 39 13.89 16.29 -2.79
C ILE A 39 15.20 15.79 -3.39
N ALA A 40 16.30 16.50 -3.12
CA ALA A 40 17.61 16.06 -3.57
C ALA A 40 18.06 14.79 -2.82
N GLU A 41 18.98 14.06 -3.42
CA GLU A 41 19.61 12.91 -2.77
C GLU A 41 20.15 13.28 -1.37
N ASN A 42 19.85 12.43 -0.38
CA ASN A 42 20.21 12.61 1.03
C ASN A 42 19.63 13.88 1.70
N ALA A 43 18.65 14.53 1.07
CA ALA A 43 17.91 15.65 1.64
C ALA A 43 16.58 15.21 2.24
N THR A 44 16.01 16.06 3.09
CA THR A 44 14.69 15.88 3.67
C THR A 44 13.69 16.80 2.97
N GLY A 45 12.53 16.26 2.60
CA GLY A 45 11.42 16.99 2.01
C GLY A 45 10.08 16.52 2.52
N ALA A 46 9.00 17.06 1.94
CA ALA A 46 7.64 16.76 2.30
C ALA A 46 7.13 15.51 1.57
N LEU A 47 6.61 14.54 2.31
CA LEU A 47 5.95 13.36 1.76
C LEU A 47 4.49 13.34 2.24
N HIS A 48 3.55 13.51 1.31
CA HIS A 48 2.13 13.35 1.60
C HIS A 48 1.78 11.88 1.72
N VAL A 49 1.11 11.51 2.80
CA VAL A 49 0.67 10.13 3.07
C VAL A 49 -0.84 10.00 3.17
N THR A 50 -1.56 11.06 2.88
CA THR A 50 -3.04 11.12 2.77
C THR A 50 -3.44 12.02 1.60
N GLY A 51 -4.65 11.85 1.09
CA GLY A 51 -5.23 12.67 0.04
C GLY A 51 -5.66 11.85 -1.17
N VAL A 52 -6.30 12.52 -2.13
CA VAL A 52 -6.74 11.91 -3.39
C VAL A 52 -5.86 12.41 -4.53
N TYR A 53 -5.25 11.47 -5.25
CA TYR A 53 -4.32 11.74 -6.35
C TYR A 53 -4.77 11.08 -7.64
N ILE A 54 -4.49 11.74 -8.76
CA ILE A 54 -4.62 11.13 -10.09
C ILE A 54 -3.34 10.34 -10.35
N MET A 55 -3.47 9.04 -10.55
CA MET A 55 -2.34 8.14 -10.76
C MET A 55 -2.51 7.35 -12.05
N LYS A 56 -1.40 6.99 -12.71
CA LYS A 56 -1.40 6.10 -13.86
C LYS A 56 -2.02 4.76 -13.47
N LYS A 57 -2.91 4.25 -14.30
CA LYS A 57 -3.62 2.98 -14.10
C LYS A 57 -3.10 1.93 -15.07
N LYS A 58 -3.05 0.68 -14.63
CA LYS A 58 -2.82 -0.47 -15.50
C LYS A 58 -3.81 -0.48 -16.65
N ALA A 59 -3.28 -0.66 -17.86
CA ALA A 59 -4.07 -0.67 -19.09
C ALA A 59 -5.12 -1.82 -19.08
N SER A 60 -6.27 -1.56 -19.71
CA SER A 60 -7.36 -2.53 -19.87
C SER A 60 -7.96 -3.10 -18.58
N GLU A 61 -7.69 -2.47 -17.42
CA GLU A 61 -8.26 -2.86 -16.14
C GLU A 61 -9.34 -1.85 -15.73
N LYS A 62 -10.56 -2.33 -15.46
CA LYS A 62 -11.63 -1.53 -14.86
C LYS A 62 -11.47 -1.58 -13.34
N ILE A 63 -11.46 -0.42 -12.70
CA ILE A 63 -11.38 -0.28 -11.23
C ILE A 63 -12.61 0.50 -10.76
N THR A 64 -13.49 -0.15 -10.00
CA THR A 64 -14.70 0.46 -9.48
C THR A 64 -14.38 1.32 -8.24
N MET A 65 -15.09 2.42 -8.04
CA MET A 65 -14.98 3.25 -6.82
C MET A 65 -15.08 2.39 -5.57
N GLY A 66 -14.20 2.63 -4.59
CA GLY A 66 -14.11 1.88 -3.33
C GLY A 66 -13.27 0.60 -3.41
N THR A 67 -12.86 0.16 -4.61
CA THR A 67 -11.97 -1.01 -4.76
C THR A 67 -10.60 -0.71 -4.15
N PRO A 68 -10.07 -1.60 -3.28
CA PRO A 68 -8.67 -1.54 -2.85
C PRO A 68 -7.73 -1.56 -4.03
N VAL A 69 -6.72 -0.71 -4.02
CA VAL A 69 -5.74 -0.60 -5.10
C VAL A 69 -4.30 -0.68 -4.58
N TYR A 70 -3.42 -1.12 -5.47
CA TYR A 70 -2.03 -1.41 -5.18
C TYR A 70 -1.14 -0.74 -6.20
N TYR A 71 0.06 -0.36 -5.76
CA TYR A 71 1.08 0.24 -6.61
C TYR A 71 2.07 -0.82 -7.08
N ASP A 72 2.15 -1.01 -8.39
CA ASP A 72 3.20 -1.79 -9.06
C ASP A 72 4.44 -0.89 -9.24
N ALA A 73 5.39 -1.02 -8.33
CA ALA A 73 6.62 -0.21 -8.36
C ALA A 73 7.53 -0.51 -9.57
N THR A 74 7.35 -1.65 -10.24
CA THR A 74 8.14 -2.01 -11.42
C THR A 74 7.65 -1.27 -12.68
N LYS A 75 6.32 -1.06 -12.76
CA LYS A 75 5.67 -0.42 -13.92
C LYS A 75 5.25 1.02 -13.66
N ASP A 76 5.39 1.47 -12.41
CA ASP A 76 4.93 2.77 -11.95
C ASP A 76 3.44 3.00 -12.29
N GLU A 77 2.59 2.07 -11.86
CA GLU A 77 1.15 2.11 -12.15
C GLU A 77 0.31 1.52 -11.01
N ILE A 78 -0.96 1.94 -10.96
CA ILE A 78 -1.97 1.43 -10.03
C ILE A 78 -2.73 0.26 -10.65
N THR A 79 -2.97 -0.77 -9.86
CA THR A 79 -3.72 -1.99 -10.23
C THR A 79 -4.61 -2.46 -9.08
N ALA A 80 -5.65 -3.24 -9.36
CA ALA A 80 -6.43 -3.96 -8.35
C ALA A 80 -5.78 -5.29 -7.93
N THR A 81 -4.63 -5.66 -8.52
CA THR A 81 -3.90 -6.89 -8.19
C THR A 81 -3.04 -6.67 -6.96
N GLU A 82 -3.29 -7.42 -5.88
CA GLU A 82 -2.54 -7.34 -4.62
C GLU A 82 -1.14 -7.96 -4.72
N LYS A 83 -1.07 -9.17 -5.30
CA LYS A 83 0.14 -10.00 -5.28
C LYS A 83 1.35 -9.31 -5.89
N GLY A 84 2.37 -9.07 -5.06
CA GLY A 84 3.65 -8.48 -5.47
C GLY A 84 3.64 -6.95 -5.52
N ASN A 85 2.54 -6.31 -5.16
CA ASN A 85 2.35 -4.86 -5.21
C ASN A 85 2.19 -4.25 -3.81
N VAL A 86 2.41 -2.95 -3.70
CA VAL A 86 2.36 -2.21 -2.45
C VAL A 86 0.95 -1.64 -2.23
N PRO A 87 0.32 -1.80 -1.05
CA PRO A 87 -0.97 -1.19 -0.77
C PRO A 87 -0.93 0.33 -1.01
N ALA A 88 -1.87 0.83 -1.83
CA ALA A 88 -1.92 2.24 -2.20
C ALA A 88 -3.15 2.98 -1.67
N GLY A 89 -4.14 2.25 -1.15
CA GLY A 89 -5.40 2.79 -0.66
C GLY A 89 -6.60 2.25 -1.44
N TYR A 90 -7.53 3.09 -1.86
CA TYR A 90 -8.70 2.68 -2.64
C TYR A 90 -9.02 3.67 -3.77
N ALA A 91 -9.74 3.20 -4.78
CA ALA A 91 -10.20 4.03 -5.89
C ALA A 91 -11.27 5.03 -5.39
N ALA A 92 -10.99 6.32 -5.51
CA ALA A 92 -11.90 7.40 -5.11
C ALA A 92 -13.01 7.66 -6.16
N ALA A 93 -12.84 7.15 -7.37
CA ALA A 93 -13.84 7.15 -8.44
C ALA A 93 -13.67 5.90 -9.30
N THR A 94 -14.73 5.51 -10.03
CA THR A 94 -14.63 4.43 -11.00
C THR A 94 -13.78 4.88 -12.20
N ALA A 95 -12.80 4.05 -12.59
CA ALA A 95 -12.01 4.19 -13.79
C ALA A 95 -12.35 3.03 -14.74
N GLU A 96 -12.75 3.35 -15.96
CA GLU A 96 -13.08 2.33 -16.96
C GLU A 96 -11.82 1.67 -17.54
N ALA A 97 -11.99 0.56 -18.23
CA ALA A 97 -10.86 -0.17 -18.83
C ALA A 97 -10.06 0.68 -19.83
N SER A 98 -10.71 1.63 -20.49
CA SER A 98 -10.11 2.56 -21.46
C SER A 98 -9.34 3.71 -20.83
N ASP A 99 -9.57 3.99 -19.52
CA ASP A 99 -8.96 5.14 -18.85
C ASP A 99 -7.49 4.87 -18.56
N ALA A 100 -6.64 5.87 -18.79
CA ALA A 100 -5.21 5.80 -18.52
C ALA A 100 -4.86 6.05 -17.06
N THR A 101 -5.77 6.65 -16.29
CA THR A 101 -5.56 7.06 -14.91
C THR A 101 -6.71 6.64 -14.01
N VAL A 102 -6.46 6.65 -12.72
CA VAL A 102 -7.44 6.42 -11.65
C VAL A 102 -7.23 7.43 -10.52
N LEU A 103 -8.31 7.86 -9.90
CA LEU A 103 -8.26 8.63 -8.65
C LEU A 103 -8.06 7.68 -7.47
N VAL A 104 -6.97 7.86 -6.74
CA VAL A 104 -6.62 7.04 -5.58
C VAL A 104 -6.65 7.89 -4.31
N ASN A 105 -7.44 7.47 -3.32
CA ASN A 105 -7.33 7.98 -1.97
C ASN A 105 -6.24 7.17 -1.26
N ILE A 106 -5.08 7.81 -1.03
CA ILE A 106 -3.98 7.22 -0.26
C ILE A 106 -4.18 7.48 1.23
N GLY A 107 -3.57 6.66 2.09
CA GLY A 107 -3.56 6.92 3.54
C GLY A 107 -4.62 6.21 4.36
N ASP A 108 -5.50 5.47 3.74
CA ASP A 108 -6.38 4.49 4.40
C ASP A 108 -5.95 3.07 4.02
N PRO A 109 -4.91 2.52 4.66
CA PRO A 109 -4.47 1.15 4.38
C PRO A 109 -5.47 0.10 4.89
N ASP A 110 -6.40 0.48 5.77
CA ASP A 110 -7.38 -0.44 6.34
C ASP A 110 -8.58 -0.68 5.40
N GLY A 111 -8.68 0.07 4.31
CA GLY A 111 -9.69 -0.16 3.26
C GLY A 111 -9.42 -1.40 2.40
N ALA A 112 -8.21 -1.93 2.39
CA ALA A 112 -7.94 -3.25 1.84
C ALA A 112 -8.26 -4.30 2.92
N PRO A 113 -9.17 -5.27 2.67
CA PRO A 113 -9.31 -6.38 3.57
C PRO A 113 -7.93 -7.02 3.74
N ALA A 114 -7.45 -7.09 4.99
CA ALA A 114 -6.18 -7.73 5.28
C ALA A 114 -6.30 -9.21 4.92
N VAL A 115 -5.96 -9.55 3.69
CA VAL A 115 -5.81 -10.94 3.26
C VAL A 115 -4.50 -11.43 3.85
N HIS A 116 -4.59 -12.03 5.03
CA HIS A 116 -3.44 -12.66 5.65
C HIS A 116 -3.14 -13.98 4.94
N ASN A 117 -1.94 -14.12 4.40
CA ASN A 117 -1.47 -15.38 3.81
C ASN A 117 -1.39 -16.51 4.84
N SER A 118 -1.35 -16.18 6.12
CA SER A 118 -1.42 -17.11 7.24
C SER A 118 -1.93 -16.41 8.49
N LEU A 119 -2.64 -17.15 9.35
CA LEU A 119 -3.04 -16.73 10.67
C LEU A 119 -2.22 -17.53 11.70
N ALA A 120 -1.54 -16.85 12.63
CA ALA A 120 -0.84 -17.52 13.72
C ALA A 120 -1.82 -17.81 14.86
N MET A 121 -1.95 -19.07 15.27
CA MET A 121 -2.79 -19.49 16.38
C MET A 121 -1.96 -20.30 17.39
N LYS A 122 -2.27 -20.12 18.69
CA LYS A 122 -1.68 -20.93 19.76
C LYS A 122 -2.54 -22.18 19.95
N GLY A 123 -1.92 -23.36 19.81
CA GLY A 123 -2.57 -24.63 20.09
C GLY A 123 -2.74 -24.89 21.60
N GLU A 124 -3.55 -25.88 21.95
CA GLU A 124 -3.74 -26.34 23.34
C GLU A 124 -2.44 -26.85 23.97
N ASP A 125 -1.52 -27.35 23.16
CA ASP A 125 -0.15 -27.75 23.53
C ASP A 125 0.80 -26.59 23.82
N GLY A 126 0.29 -25.33 23.74
CA GLY A 126 1.05 -24.12 23.96
C GLY A 126 1.94 -23.67 22.81
N LYS A 127 2.02 -24.44 21.72
CA LYS A 127 2.84 -24.10 20.54
C LYS A 127 2.08 -23.16 19.60
N VAL A 128 2.83 -22.44 18.78
CA VAL A 128 2.28 -21.53 17.76
C VAL A 128 2.26 -22.26 16.41
N TYR A 129 1.12 -22.20 15.74
CA TYR A 129 0.88 -22.77 14.42
C TYR A 129 0.52 -21.68 13.43
N ASP A 130 1.10 -21.76 12.23
CA ASP A 130 0.64 -20.97 11.07
C ASP A 130 -0.49 -21.73 10.38
N ILE A 131 -1.66 -21.12 10.33
CA ILE A 131 -2.83 -21.64 9.63
C ILE A 131 -2.86 -21.01 8.23
N THR A 132 -2.80 -21.84 7.21
CA THR A 132 -2.88 -21.44 5.81
C THR A 132 -4.03 -22.17 5.13
N VAL A 133 -4.56 -21.58 4.05
CA VAL A 133 -5.55 -22.21 3.17
C VAL A 133 -4.81 -22.83 1.99
N ALA A 134 -4.89 -24.14 1.83
CA ALA A 134 -4.35 -24.84 0.67
C ALA A 134 -5.18 -24.55 -0.60
N SER A 135 -4.59 -24.77 -1.78
CA SER A 135 -5.33 -24.77 -3.05
C SER A 135 -6.46 -25.80 -2.97
N GLY A 136 -7.72 -25.34 -2.99
CA GLY A 136 -8.91 -26.19 -2.76
C GLY A 136 -9.63 -25.93 -1.46
N GLY A 137 -9.21 -24.92 -0.65
CA GLY A 137 -9.93 -24.41 0.51
C GLY A 137 -9.68 -25.16 1.82
N ALA A 138 -8.85 -26.20 1.83
CA ALA A 138 -8.49 -26.92 3.05
C ALA A 138 -7.58 -26.11 3.97
N LEU A 139 -7.85 -26.09 5.27
CA LEU A 139 -6.97 -25.47 6.27
C LEU A 139 -5.76 -26.40 6.55
N LYS A 140 -4.58 -25.81 6.58
CA LYS A 140 -3.33 -26.47 6.95
C LYS A 140 -2.71 -25.76 8.13
N ALA A 141 -2.41 -26.50 9.20
CA ALA A 141 -1.66 -26.03 10.36
C ALA A 141 -0.21 -26.49 10.27
N THR A 142 0.74 -25.57 10.39
CA THR A 142 2.18 -25.87 10.42
C THR A 142 2.79 -25.28 11.68
N GLY A 143 3.38 -26.13 12.54
CA GLY A 143 4.03 -25.66 13.77
C GLY A 143 5.23 -24.77 13.47
N ARG A 144 5.38 -23.70 14.22
CA ARG A 144 6.62 -22.90 14.22
C ARG A 144 7.65 -23.61 15.09
N THR A 145 8.82 -23.86 14.55
CA THR A 145 9.99 -24.38 15.26
C THR A 145 10.66 -23.28 16.06
#